data_d2bc9d026dfbede847e55cd7b6758220
#
_entry.id   d2bc9d026dfbede847e55cd7b6758220
#
_cell.length_a   1.000
_cell.length_b   1.000
_cell.length_c   1.000
_cell.angle_alpha   90.00
_cell.angle_beta   90.00
_cell.angle_gamma   90.00
#
_symmetry.space_group_name_H-M   'P 1'
#
loop_
_entity.id
_entity.type
_entity.pdbx_description
1 polymer ?
#
loop_
_entity_poly.entity_id
_entity_poly.type
_entity_poly.pdbx_seq_one_letter_code
_entity_poly.pdbx_strand_id
1 'polypeptide(L)'
;LTILANPFYPYTMNILLVYKEADIATYKMLEGLSKLEDFNIYIASPQSYTDKKIYGNCTPLDLPVITSKFNWNVIRALREIIKTYRIDLIYSPSSSGLSNALFASIGTRAKNIAYRGTQAKLKRFDPTYYLGILNPAVEHVVCETKDIEEYLSRFIARKRLTTSTKPFDIDW
;
A
#
# COMPACT_ATOMS: atom_id res chain seq x y z
N LEU A 1 9.54 7.46 25.10
CA LEU A 1 10.34 6.48 24.33
C LEU A 1 11.07 7.24 23.24
N THR A 2 12.36 7.53 23.45
CA THR A 2 13.23 8.16 22.47
C THR A 2 13.59 7.07 21.46
N ILE A 3 12.97 7.10 20.27
CA ILE A 3 13.38 6.25 19.16
C ILE A 3 14.70 6.85 18.65
N LEU A 4 15.80 6.17 18.94
CA LEU A 4 17.12 6.52 18.41
C LEU A 4 17.03 6.50 16.88
N ALA A 5 17.25 7.65 16.26
CA ALA A 5 17.44 7.75 14.81
C ALA A 5 18.48 6.71 14.38
N ASN A 6 18.13 5.85 13.45
CA ASN A 6 19.02 4.79 12.98
C ASN A 6 20.13 5.44 12.13
N PRO A 7 21.39 5.48 12.59
CA PRO A 7 22.49 6.17 11.89
C PRO A 7 22.86 5.52 10.54
N PHE A 8 22.22 4.40 10.17
CA PHE A 8 22.52 3.66 8.94
C PHE A 8 21.66 4.04 7.71
N TYR A 9 20.64 4.92 7.86
CA TYR A 9 19.84 5.37 6.72
C TYR A 9 19.70 6.90 6.72
N PRO A 10 20.62 7.62 6.05
CA PRO A 10 20.62 9.09 6.02
C PRO A 10 19.60 9.68 5.02
N TYR A 11 18.61 8.92 4.57
CA TYR A 11 17.61 9.42 3.62
C TYR A 11 16.19 9.09 4.06
N THR A 12 15.31 10.05 3.83
CA THR A 12 13.88 9.92 4.07
C THR A 12 13.25 8.98 3.04
N MET A 13 12.51 7.96 3.48
CA MET A 13 11.83 7.02 2.61
C MET A 13 10.54 7.61 2.05
N ASN A 14 10.34 7.54 0.74
CA ASN A 14 9.14 8.01 0.06
C ASN A 14 8.12 6.88 -0.08
N ILE A 15 7.00 6.97 0.63
CA ILE A 15 5.95 5.96 0.67
C ILE A 15 4.73 6.47 -0.08
N LEU A 16 4.22 5.69 -1.04
CA LEU A 16 2.99 5.96 -1.78
C LEU A 16 1.88 5.02 -1.32
N LEU A 17 0.79 5.59 -0.84
CA LEU A 17 -0.46 4.87 -0.63
C LEU A 17 -1.32 4.96 -1.88
N VAL A 18 -1.72 3.82 -2.46
CA VAL A 18 -2.64 3.77 -3.61
C VAL A 18 -4.01 3.34 -3.11
N TYR A 19 -4.96 4.28 -3.12
CA TYR A 19 -6.21 4.08 -2.43
C TYR A 19 -7.45 4.42 -3.27
N LYS A 20 -8.53 3.64 -3.11
CA LYS A 20 -9.83 3.94 -3.72
C LYS A 20 -10.75 4.65 -2.73
N GLU A 21 -10.82 4.16 -1.49
CA GLU A 21 -11.64 4.70 -0.40
C GLU A 21 -10.92 4.41 0.92
N ALA A 22 -10.56 5.42 1.71
CA ALA A 22 -9.87 5.23 2.97
C ALA A 22 -10.86 5.00 4.12
N ASP A 23 -10.57 4.01 4.96
CA ASP A 23 -11.23 3.85 6.25
C ASP A 23 -10.49 4.68 7.33
N ILE A 24 -11.18 4.94 8.45
CA ILE A 24 -10.66 5.74 9.56
C ILE A 24 -9.36 5.14 10.11
N ALA A 25 -9.25 3.82 10.21
CA ALA A 25 -8.05 3.15 10.72
C ALA A 25 -6.82 3.40 9.83
N THR A 26 -7.02 3.39 8.50
CA THR A 26 -5.95 3.74 7.54
C THR A 26 -5.53 5.20 7.69
N TYR A 27 -6.47 6.14 7.87
CA TYR A 27 -6.12 7.54 8.11
C TYR A 27 -5.32 7.73 9.38
N LYS A 28 -5.73 7.10 10.48
CA LYS A 28 -5.00 7.18 11.75
C LYS A 28 -3.61 6.57 11.68
N MET A 29 -3.45 5.48 10.93
CA MET A 29 -2.14 4.89 10.64
C MET A 29 -1.25 5.89 9.88
N LEU A 30 -1.77 6.53 8.83
CA LEU A 30 -1.03 7.50 8.03
C LEU A 30 -0.70 8.76 8.82
N GLU A 31 -1.63 9.26 9.63
CA GLU A 31 -1.38 10.38 10.54
C GLU A 31 -0.24 10.04 11.51
N GLY A 32 -0.24 8.84 12.07
CA GLY A 32 0.85 8.36 12.93
C GLY A 32 2.19 8.28 12.20
N LEU A 33 2.21 7.71 11.01
CA LEU A 33 3.42 7.58 10.18
C LEU A 33 3.95 8.96 9.72
N SER A 34 3.06 9.90 9.40
CA SER A 34 3.45 11.24 8.94
C SER A 34 4.11 12.11 10.02
N LYS A 35 4.04 11.69 11.30
CA LYS A 35 4.74 12.34 12.42
C LYS A 35 6.19 11.84 12.57
N LEU A 36 6.57 10.79 11.84
CA LEU A 36 7.92 10.26 11.83
C LEU A 36 8.76 11.01 10.78
N GLU A 37 9.89 11.57 11.19
CA GLU A 37 10.75 12.39 10.32
C GLU A 37 11.42 11.58 9.19
N ASP A 38 11.46 10.26 9.32
CA ASP A 38 12.09 9.36 8.36
C ASP A 38 11.24 9.05 7.13
N PHE A 39 9.98 9.54 7.06
CA PHE A 39 9.04 9.20 5.99
C PHE A 39 8.40 10.41 5.34
N ASN A 40 8.41 10.44 4.00
CA ASN A 40 7.51 11.27 3.20
C ASN A 40 6.34 10.41 2.72
N ILE A 41 5.12 10.78 3.07
CA ILE A 41 3.92 10.01 2.75
C ILE A 41 3.11 10.72 1.69
N TYR A 42 2.88 10.02 0.60
CA TYR A 42 2.07 10.44 -0.53
C TYR A 42 0.81 9.59 -0.62
N ILE A 43 -0.34 10.21 -0.90
CA ILE A 43 -1.62 9.52 -1.00
C ILE A 43 -2.18 9.74 -2.39
N ALA A 44 -2.14 8.71 -3.23
CA ALA A 44 -2.74 8.73 -4.56
C ALA A 44 -4.17 8.20 -4.50
N SER A 45 -5.14 9.08 -4.66
CA SER A 45 -6.58 8.77 -4.64
C SER A 45 -7.34 9.63 -5.64
N PRO A 46 -8.55 9.22 -6.09
CA PRO A 46 -9.41 10.09 -6.88
C PRO A 46 -9.74 11.38 -6.15
N GLN A 47 -9.80 12.49 -6.87
CA GLN A 47 -9.99 13.84 -6.33
C GLN A 47 -11.21 13.99 -5.42
N SER A 48 -12.26 13.18 -5.63
CA SER A 48 -13.48 13.14 -4.79
C SER A 48 -13.23 12.68 -3.35
N TYR A 49 -12.07 12.11 -3.05
CA TYR A 49 -11.69 11.58 -1.74
C TYR A 49 -10.56 12.36 -1.07
N THR A 50 -10.08 13.45 -1.69
CA THR A 50 -9.01 14.30 -1.16
C THR A 50 -9.54 15.38 -0.21
N ASP A 51 -10.27 15.01 0.83
CA ASP A 51 -10.61 15.97 1.88
C ASP A 51 -9.34 16.25 2.71
N LYS A 52 -8.68 17.38 2.40
CA LYS A 52 -7.37 17.80 2.93
C LYS A 52 -7.28 17.83 4.47
N LYS A 53 -8.41 17.84 5.16
CA LYS A 53 -8.49 17.89 6.63
C LYS A 53 -8.04 16.59 7.31
N ILE A 54 -7.96 15.48 6.56
CA ILE A 54 -7.84 14.12 7.14
C ILE A 54 -6.39 13.60 7.09
N TYR A 55 -5.52 14.19 6.26
CA TYR A 55 -4.22 13.58 5.92
C TYR A 55 -3.01 14.06 6.74
N GLY A 56 -3.19 14.96 7.71
CA GLY A 56 -2.05 15.47 8.49
C GLY A 56 -0.93 16.02 7.60
N ASN A 57 0.31 15.55 7.78
CA ASN A 57 1.48 15.94 6.98
C ASN A 57 1.63 15.13 5.68
N CYS A 58 0.63 14.32 5.28
CA CYS A 58 0.69 13.56 4.03
C CYS A 58 0.42 14.46 2.82
N THR A 59 1.08 14.17 1.69
CA THR A 59 0.89 14.90 0.43
C THR A 59 -0.17 14.19 -0.43
N PRO A 60 -1.35 14.79 -0.65
CA PRO A 60 -2.36 14.23 -1.54
C PRO A 60 -1.96 14.40 -3.00
N LEU A 61 -2.18 13.35 -3.80
CA LEU A 61 -1.92 13.31 -5.23
C LEU A 61 -3.16 12.81 -5.97
N ASP A 62 -3.53 13.52 -7.04
CA ASP A 62 -4.69 13.14 -7.84
C ASP A 62 -4.43 11.89 -8.66
N LEU A 63 -5.39 10.95 -8.62
CA LEU A 63 -5.36 9.73 -9.39
C LEU A 63 -6.69 9.54 -10.13
N PRO A 64 -6.70 9.08 -11.38
CA PRO A 64 -7.94 8.68 -12.04
C PRO A 64 -8.67 7.58 -11.27
N VAL A 65 -10.00 7.51 -11.37
CA VAL A 65 -10.80 6.51 -10.68
C VAL A 65 -10.35 5.10 -11.05
N ILE A 66 -10.06 4.26 -10.05
CA ILE A 66 -9.63 2.88 -10.24
C ILE A 66 -10.87 2.02 -10.50
N THR A 67 -11.17 1.74 -11.76
CA THR A 67 -12.35 0.96 -12.17
C THR A 67 -12.09 -0.53 -12.33
N SER A 68 -10.84 -0.94 -12.58
CA SER A 68 -10.46 -2.32 -12.85
C SER A 68 -9.05 -2.66 -12.38
N LYS A 69 -8.68 -3.95 -12.40
CA LYS A 69 -7.32 -4.42 -12.08
C LYS A 69 -6.27 -3.98 -13.12
N PHE A 70 -6.70 -3.62 -14.32
CA PHE A 70 -5.86 -3.05 -15.35
C PHE A 70 -6.54 -1.82 -15.93
N ASN A 71 -6.05 -0.64 -15.57
CA ASN A 71 -6.54 0.64 -16.08
C ASN A 71 -5.33 1.46 -16.56
N TRP A 72 -5.20 1.60 -17.88
CA TRP A 72 -4.02 2.25 -18.47
C TRP A 72 -3.81 3.68 -17.99
N ASN A 73 -4.88 4.46 -17.80
CA ASN A 73 -4.79 5.83 -17.32
C ASN A 73 -4.25 5.88 -15.87
N VAL A 74 -4.72 4.96 -15.02
CA VAL A 74 -4.25 4.82 -13.63
C VAL A 74 -2.78 4.38 -13.61
N ILE A 75 -2.42 3.37 -14.42
CA ILE A 75 -1.05 2.85 -14.51
C ILE A 75 -0.09 3.96 -14.94
N ARG A 76 -0.47 4.75 -15.97
CA ARG A 76 0.35 5.86 -16.45
C ARG A 76 0.52 6.95 -15.38
N ALA A 77 -0.57 7.37 -14.73
CA ALA A 77 -0.53 8.37 -13.67
C ALA A 77 0.34 7.89 -12.49
N LEU A 78 0.15 6.64 -12.02
CA LEU A 78 0.98 6.06 -10.96
C LEU A 78 2.45 6.01 -11.37
N ARG A 79 2.76 5.66 -12.62
CA ARG A 79 4.15 5.63 -13.11
C ARG A 79 4.82 6.99 -13.07
N GLU A 80 4.12 8.05 -13.44
CA GLU A 80 4.62 9.43 -13.34
C GLU A 80 4.83 9.83 -11.87
N ILE A 81 3.88 9.51 -10.98
CA ILE A 81 4.01 9.74 -9.54
C ILE A 81 5.26 9.02 -9.00
N ILE A 82 5.43 7.73 -9.29
CA ILE A 82 6.57 6.92 -8.82
C ILE A 82 7.90 7.57 -9.22
N LYS A 83 8.01 8.06 -10.45
CA LYS A 83 9.24 8.68 -10.95
C LYS A 83 9.46 10.07 -10.37
N THR A 84 8.42 10.92 -10.38
CA THR A 84 8.51 12.32 -9.95
C THR A 84 8.87 12.43 -8.47
N TYR A 85 8.21 11.65 -7.64
CA TYR A 85 8.42 11.65 -6.19
C TYR A 85 9.44 10.61 -5.71
N ARG A 86 10.12 9.91 -6.63
CA ARG A 86 11.14 8.90 -6.33
C ARG A 86 10.66 7.89 -5.29
N ILE A 87 9.45 7.36 -5.48
CA ILE A 87 8.80 6.45 -4.54
C ILE A 87 9.67 5.21 -4.30
N ASP A 88 9.87 4.87 -3.03
CA ASP A 88 10.62 3.69 -2.59
C ASP A 88 9.68 2.53 -2.25
N LEU A 89 8.50 2.83 -1.70
CA LEU A 89 7.53 1.84 -1.26
C LEU A 89 6.12 2.22 -1.70
N ILE A 90 5.38 1.25 -2.22
CA ILE A 90 3.96 1.41 -2.59
C ILE A 90 3.13 0.49 -1.71
N TYR A 91 2.24 1.07 -0.92
CA TYR A 91 1.28 0.31 -0.11
C TYR A 91 -0.09 0.36 -0.76
N SER A 92 -0.66 -0.83 -1.04
CA SER A 92 -1.94 -0.96 -1.75
C SER A 92 -2.89 -1.87 -0.97
N PRO A 93 -3.86 -1.32 -0.24
CA PRO A 93 -4.83 -2.09 0.53
C PRO A 93 -5.93 -2.73 -0.34
N SER A 94 -6.16 -2.23 -1.56
CA SER A 94 -7.16 -2.79 -2.47
C SER A 94 -6.53 -3.65 -3.58
N SER A 95 -7.23 -4.70 -4.03
CA SER A 95 -6.73 -5.59 -5.08
C SER A 95 -6.56 -4.91 -6.44
N SER A 96 -7.45 -3.98 -6.79
CA SER A 96 -7.35 -3.21 -8.04
C SER A 96 -6.23 -2.16 -7.96
N GLY A 97 -6.07 -1.49 -6.82
CA GLY A 97 -4.94 -0.58 -6.57
C GLY A 97 -3.61 -1.31 -6.70
N LEU A 98 -3.48 -2.47 -6.02
CA LEU A 98 -2.28 -3.30 -6.09
C LEU A 98 -1.94 -3.72 -7.52
N SER A 99 -2.93 -4.20 -8.29
CA SER A 99 -2.67 -4.63 -9.67
C SER A 99 -2.16 -3.48 -10.54
N ASN A 100 -2.78 -2.30 -10.48
CA ASN A 100 -2.32 -1.13 -11.23
C ASN A 100 -0.94 -0.64 -10.76
N ALA A 101 -0.67 -0.67 -9.45
CA ALA A 101 0.63 -0.32 -8.89
C ALA A 101 1.76 -1.27 -9.36
N LEU A 102 1.49 -2.58 -9.41
CA LEU A 102 2.43 -3.58 -9.91
C LEU A 102 2.83 -3.29 -11.37
N PHE A 103 1.88 -2.97 -12.24
CA PHE A 103 2.20 -2.59 -13.63
C PHE A 103 2.94 -1.25 -13.70
N ALA A 104 2.56 -0.27 -12.88
CA ALA A 104 3.20 1.05 -12.86
C ALA A 104 4.65 0.99 -12.38
N SER A 105 4.96 0.09 -11.45
CA SER A 105 6.29 -0.05 -10.83
C SER A 105 7.29 -0.87 -11.66
N ILE A 106 6.87 -1.51 -12.76
CA ILE A 106 7.78 -2.29 -13.62
C ILE A 106 8.97 -1.43 -14.07
N GLY A 107 10.19 -1.92 -13.83
CA GLY A 107 11.43 -1.22 -14.19
C GLY A 107 11.74 -0.01 -13.32
N THR A 108 11.11 0.14 -12.16
CA THR A 108 11.44 1.12 -11.12
C THR A 108 12.05 0.42 -9.90
N ARG A 109 12.56 1.20 -8.93
CA ARG A 109 13.06 0.68 -7.65
C ARG A 109 11.95 0.47 -6.61
N ALA A 110 10.74 0.98 -6.88
CA ALA A 110 9.63 0.96 -5.93
C ALA A 110 9.20 -0.47 -5.60
N LYS A 111 9.11 -0.79 -4.31
CA LYS A 111 8.67 -2.09 -3.80
C LYS A 111 7.19 -2.06 -3.49
N ASN A 112 6.45 -3.12 -3.84
CA ASN A 112 5.02 -3.20 -3.61
C ASN A 112 4.71 -3.99 -2.33
N ILE A 113 3.93 -3.40 -1.43
CA ILE A 113 3.35 -4.04 -0.25
C ILE A 113 1.84 -4.13 -0.45
N ALA A 114 1.31 -5.33 -0.25
CA ALA A 114 -0.11 -5.59 -0.28
C ALA A 114 -0.68 -5.70 1.14
N TYR A 115 -1.98 -5.43 1.27
CA TYR A 115 -2.75 -5.73 2.48
C TYR A 115 -3.83 -6.78 2.19
N ARG A 116 -4.08 -7.64 3.16
CA ARG A 116 -5.14 -8.64 3.09
C ARG A 116 -5.96 -8.68 4.35
N GLY A 117 -7.21 -8.20 4.26
CA GLY A 117 -8.18 -8.18 5.36
C GLY A 117 -9.21 -9.32 5.35
N THR A 118 -9.18 -10.21 4.34
CA THR A 118 -10.19 -11.28 4.22
C THR A 118 -9.58 -12.60 3.82
N GLN A 119 -10.18 -13.71 4.29
CA GLN A 119 -9.83 -15.08 3.91
C GLN A 119 -10.44 -15.54 2.57
N ALA A 120 -10.91 -14.63 1.70
CA ALA A 120 -11.52 -15.04 0.44
C ALA A 120 -10.64 -16.07 -0.29
N LYS A 121 -11.27 -17.19 -0.73
CA LYS A 121 -10.58 -18.35 -1.30
C LYS A 121 -9.70 -17.97 -2.49
N LEU A 122 -8.39 -18.13 -2.35
CA LEU A 122 -7.45 -18.04 -3.45
C LEU A 122 -7.42 -19.36 -4.23
N LYS A 123 -7.38 -19.26 -5.54
CA LYS A 123 -7.20 -20.40 -6.42
C LYS A 123 -5.80 -20.34 -7.04
N ARG A 124 -4.97 -21.34 -6.78
CA ARG A 124 -3.56 -21.39 -7.23
C ARG A 124 -3.43 -21.32 -8.76
N PHE A 125 -4.40 -21.81 -9.49
CA PHE A 125 -4.40 -21.85 -10.96
C PHE A 125 -5.21 -20.73 -11.62
N ASP A 126 -5.74 -19.79 -10.83
CA ASP A 126 -6.45 -18.64 -11.38
C ASP A 126 -5.44 -17.49 -11.65
N PRO A 127 -5.18 -17.17 -12.93
CA PRO A 127 -4.19 -16.17 -13.31
C PRO A 127 -4.52 -14.77 -12.77
N THR A 128 -5.78 -14.49 -12.42
CA THR A 128 -6.18 -13.18 -11.92
C THR A 128 -5.57 -12.85 -10.55
N TYR A 129 -5.18 -13.84 -9.75
CA TYR A 129 -4.49 -13.62 -8.49
C TYR A 129 -3.00 -13.28 -8.68
N TYR A 130 -2.40 -13.69 -9.81
CA TYR A 130 -1.04 -13.34 -10.19
C TYR A 130 -0.93 -11.91 -10.75
N LEU A 131 -2.04 -11.29 -11.12
CA LEU A 131 -2.12 -9.85 -11.39
C LEU A 131 -2.21 -9.02 -10.11
N GLY A 132 -2.19 -9.64 -8.94
CA GLY A 132 -2.33 -9.01 -7.64
C GLY A 132 -1.48 -9.71 -6.57
N ILE A 133 -2.11 -10.20 -5.50
CA ILE A 133 -1.45 -10.66 -4.27
C ILE A 133 -0.45 -11.83 -4.45
N LEU A 134 -0.64 -12.70 -5.46
CA LEU A 134 0.29 -13.79 -5.78
C LEU A 134 1.40 -13.37 -6.75
N ASN A 135 1.44 -12.11 -7.17
CA ASN A 135 2.49 -11.62 -8.05
C ASN A 135 3.86 -11.70 -7.37
N PRO A 136 4.90 -12.23 -8.04
CA PRO A 136 6.25 -12.28 -7.48
C PRO A 136 6.82 -10.90 -7.12
N ALA A 137 6.37 -9.83 -7.79
CA ALA A 137 6.78 -8.45 -7.52
C ALA A 137 6.11 -7.81 -6.28
N VAL A 138 5.20 -8.54 -5.60
CA VAL A 138 4.75 -8.14 -4.26
C VAL A 138 5.84 -8.51 -3.27
N GLU A 139 6.54 -7.55 -2.71
CA GLU A 139 7.64 -7.75 -1.76
C GLU A 139 7.13 -8.34 -0.44
N HIS A 140 6.02 -7.80 0.08
CA HIS A 140 5.46 -8.19 1.36
C HIS A 140 3.94 -8.09 1.38
N VAL A 141 3.29 -8.90 2.22
CA VAL A 141 1.85 -8.86 2.45
C VAL A 141 1.58 -8.67 3.93
N VAL A 142 0.86 -7.62 4.28
CA VAL A 142 0.35 -7.38 5.62
C VAL A 142 -1.01 -8.05 5.75
N CYS A 143 -1.13 -9.00 6.67
CA CYS A 143 -2.34 -9.74 6.98
C CYS A 143 -3.05 -9.13 8.19
N GLU A 144 -4.36 -8.97 8.15
CA GLU A 144 -5.13 -8.42 9.26
C GLU A 144 -5.16 -9.35 10.49
N THR A 145 -5.15 -10.68 10.26
CA THR A 145 -5.18 -11.69 11.32
C THR A 145 -4.17 -12.81 11.07
N LYS A 146 -3.82 -13.53 12.13
CA LYS A 146 -2.96 -14.72 12.03
C LYS A 146 -3.57 -15.83 11.16
N ASP A 147 -4.90 -15.98 11.18
CA ASP A 147 -5.59 -16.97 10.34
C ASP A 147 -5.43 -16.66 8.85
N ILE A 148 -5.46 -15.36 8.49
CA ILE A 148 -5.20 -14.93 7.12
C ILE A 148 -3.74 -15.19 6.74
N GLU A 149 -2.80 -14.90 7.62
CA GLU A 149 -1.38 -15.18 7.41
C GLU A 149 -1.15 -16.69 7.21
N GLU A 150 -1.71 -17.52 8.08
CA GLU A 150 -1.59 -18.99 7.96
C GLU A 150 -2.21 -19.50 6.66
N TYR A 151 -3.38 -18.98 6.30
CA TYR A 151 -4.00 -19.32 5.02
C TYR A 151 -3.12 -18.94 3.83
N LEU A 152 -2.56 -17.70 3.83
CA LEU A 152 -1.70 -17.21 2.75
C LEU A 152 -0.35 -17.93 2.69
N SER A 153 0.16 -18.46 3.80
CA SER A 153 1.43 -19.20 3.85
C SER A 153 1.44 -20.46 2.97
N ARG A 154 0.26 -20.94 2.55
CA ARG A 154 0.09 -22.04 1.58
C ARG A 154 0.44 -21.63 0.14
N PHE A 155 0.47 -20.33 -0.14
CA PHE A 155 0.67 -19.74 -1.47
C PHE A 155 1.91 -18.86 -1.55
N ILE A 156 2.26 -18.18 -0.47
CA ILE A 156 3.32 -17.17 -0.37
C ILE A 156 4.29 -17.59 0.73
N ALA A 157 5.58 -17.43 0.50
CA ALA A 157 6.59 -17.76 1.51
C ALA A 157 6.38 -16.95 2.81
N ARG A 158 6.43 -17.60 3.97
CA ARG A 158 6.16 -16.98 5.29
C ARG A 158 6.99 -15.71 5.55
N LYS A 159 8.24 -15.67 5.11
CA LYS A 159 9.09 -14.47 5.24
C LYS A 159 8.55 -13.20 4.55
N ARG A 160 7.57 -13.36 3.67
CA ARG A 160 6.88 -12.25 2.97
C ARG A 160 5.51 -11.94 3.58
N LEU A 161 5.19 -12.50 4.72
CA LEU A 161 3.91 -12.32 5.41
C LEU A 161 4.17 -11.72 6.79
N THR A 162 3.30 -10.81 7.21
CA THR A 162 3.29 -10.27 8.58
C THR A 162 1.85 -10.02 8.99
N THR A 163 1.50 -10.40 10.20
CA THR A 163 0.21 -10.03 10.80
C THR A 163 0.33 -8.68 11.48
N SER A 164 -0.55 -7.76 11.11
CA SER A 164 -0.73 -6.48 11.80
C SER A 164 -2.22 -6.19 11.88
N THR A 165 -2.78 -6.34 13.07
CA THR A 165 -4.18 -6.02 13.32
C THR A 165 -4.40 -4.51 13.19
N LYS A 166 -5.44 -4.09 12.45
CA LYS A 166 -5.80 -2.68 12.41
C LYS A 166 -6.12 -2.20 13.82
N PRO A 167 -5.59 -1.05 14.23
CA PRO A 167 -5.97 -0.46 15.51
C PRO A 167 -7.47 -0.17 15.48
N PHE A 168 -8.15 -0.52 16.54
CA PHE A 168 -9.55 -0.16 16.78
C PHE A 168 -9.59 0.65 18.07
N ASP A 169 -10.10 1.86 17.98
CA ASP A 169 -10.36 2.71 19.13
C ASP A 169 -11.86 2.98 19.19
N ILE A 170 -12.49 2.73 20.31
CA ILE A 170 -13.93 2.93 20.51
C ILE A 170 -14.32 4.41 20.53
N ASP A 171 -13.35 5.31 20.68
CA ASP A 171 -13.56 6.77 20.71
C ASP A 171 -13.43 7.42 19.33
N TRP A 172 -13.35 6.64 18.27
CA TRP A 172 -13.26 7.11 16.88
C TRP A 172 -14.64 7.34 16.25
#